data_a9f993698456b76fb8ed2fb20bca6c92
#
_entry.id   a9f993698456b76fb8ed2fb20bca6c92
#
_cell.length_a   1.000
_cell.length_b   1.000
_cell.length_c   1.000
_cell.angle_alpha   90.00
_cell.angle_beta   90.00
_cell.angle_gamma   90.00
#
_symmetry.space_group_name_H-M   'P 1'
#
loop_
_entity.id
_entity.type
_entity.pdbx_description
1 polymer ?
#
loop_
_entity_poly.entity_id
_entity_poly.type
_entity_poly.pdbx_seq_one_letter_code
_entity_poly.pdbx_strand_id
1 'polypeptide(L)'
;MKIHIVGAGPTGMSLAWEILRSGDHDITIYDRKTSAGGSWWEPEEGPRDLHAHRIVFDKAFVNTQSLFGEMGINWNDIFEPAEKDLYSFILDSLKLKDYGALTSLATRVLAQPQKYKSVSLKEALGEMTEGGQAVLEHLPLIMDGVTWDVMSAYEFVKSFDHVALSKQYTQKVSGRVMSDGMQEALEKVGVEFQFGKELREVEYLPNGFKAVFGDETQIEDGMLFLCLDNSPALKFLGDNWGPDAEKKVRESTYGCINVLFDFDEPVELADDLKIAATTRLNLQPVVLADGHTVSCVICDLTEEILTTPPEELRVRILEELDVPLPKQIRIGWGAEWDGERWQFSQSSGVLSLYGQLPFFGECPSVAMCGMMSPRNTPYSSVEAAVEVSRSLSHTVFGTREPLGPLLLTQVISVTLLVLIVLILIYRNRNQ
;
A
#
# COMPACT_ATOMS: atom_id res chain seq x y z
N MET A 1 27.18 7.61 -13.33
CA MET A 1 26.17 7.43 -14.37
C MET A 1 24.98 8.34 -14.02
N LYS A 2 24.31 8.91 -15.03
CA LYS A 2 23.08 9.69 -14.79
C LYS A 2 21.88 8.80 -14.53
N ILE A 3 21.13 9.15 -13.51
CA ILE A 3 19.92 8.44 -13.05
C ILE A 3 18.79 9.44 -12.94
N HIS A 4 17.72 9.21 -13.65
CA HIS A 4 16.52 10.02 -13.63
C HIS A 4 15.39 9.23 -13.01
N ILE A 5 14.81 9.75 -11.92
CA ILE A 5 13.70 9.13 -11.20
C ILE A 5 12.49 10.06 -11.31
N VAL A 6 11.40 9.58 -11.87
CA VAL A 6 10.13 10.33 -11.95
C VAL A 6 9.17 9.83 -10.89
N GLY A 7 8.87 10.71 -9.94
CA GLY A 7 8.05 10.44 -8.75
C GLY A 7 8.86 10.54 -7.46
N ALA A 8 8.66 11.60 -6.68
CA ALA A 8 9.25 11.83 -5.37
C ALA A 8 8.40 11.24 -4.23
N GLY A 9 7.74 10.11 -4.47
CA GLY A 9 7.04 9.33 -3.46
C GLY A 9 7.99 8.39 -2.72
N PRO A 10 7.47 7.61 -1.72
CA PRO A 10 8.26 6.65 -0.96
C PRO A 10 9.08 5.70 -1.84
N THR A 11 8.53 5.24 -2.96
CA THR A 11 9.23 4.35 -3.90
C THR A 11 10.43 5.04 -4.54
N GLY A 12 10.24 6.24 -5.13
CA GLY A 12 11.33 6.94 -5.82
C GLY A 12 12.45 7.36 -4.88
N MET A 13 12.10 7.86 -3.69
CA MET A 13 13.07 8.23 -2.67
C MET A 13 13.83 7.02 -2.12
N SER A 14 13.14 5.89 -1.91
CA SER A 14 13.79 4.63 -1.49
C SER A 14 14.72 4.10 -2.58
N LEU A 15 14.31 4.16 -3.84
CA LEU A 15 15.13 3.73 -4.96
C LEU A 15 16.41 4.56 -5.07
N ALA A 16 16.32 5.88 -4.97
CA ALA A 16 17.49 6.76 -4.98
C ALA A 16 18.49 6.38 -3.87
N TRP A 17 17.99 6.15 -2.65
CA TRP A 17 18.82 5.73 -1.52
C TRP A 17 19.55 4.40 -1.76
N GLU A 18 18.84 3.41 -2.29
CA GLU A 18 19.44 2.10 -2.57
C GLU A 18 20.44 2.15 -3.73
N ILE A 19 20.20 2.97 -4.76
CA ILE A 19 21.14 3.15 -5.89
C ILE A 19 22.47 3.76 -5.42
N LEU A 20 22.45 4.73 -4.51
CA LEU A 20 23.67 5.35 -3.96
C LEU A 20 24.63 4.35 -3.31
N ARG A 21 24.14 3.16 -2.89
CA ARG A 21 24.98 2.09 -2.35
C ARG A 21 25.84 1.39 -3.39
N SER A 22 25.50 1.51 -4.67
CA SER A 22 26.24 0.87 -5.76
C SER A 22 27.44 1.69 -6.24
N GLY A 23 27.57 2.95 -5.79
CA GLY A 23 28.65 3.85 -6.16
C GLY A 23 28.19 5.26 -6.46
N ASP A 24 29.09 6.06 -7.05
CA ASP A 24 28.80 7.44 -7.39
C ASP A 24 27.91 7.53 -8.63
N HIS A 25 26.71 8.00 -8.42
CA HIS A 25 25.72 8.26 -9.45
C HIS A 25 25.22 9.71 -9.35
N ASP A 26 24.94 10.30 -10.49
CA ASP A 26 24.29 11.61 -10.61
C ASP A 26 22.77 11.36 -10.64
N ILE A 27 22.09 11.56 -9.50
CA ILE A 27 20.70 11.21 -9.32
C ILE A 27 19.85 12.46 -9.24
N THR A 28 18.87 12.56 -10.14
CA THR A 28 17.84 13.61 -10.11
C THR A 28 16.46 12.99 -9.98
N ILE A 29 15.68 13.45 -9.00
CA ILE A 29 14.28 13.06 -8.78
C ILE A 29 13.37 14.19 -9.28
N TYR A 30 12.43 13.85 -10.15
CA TYR A 30 11.43 14.77 -10.71
C TYR A 30 10.06 14.47 -10.14
N ASP A 31 9.31 15.51 -9.78
CA ASP A 31 7.90 15.35 -9.39
C ASP A 31 7.05 16.51 -9.93
N ARG A 32 5.80 16.20 -10.29
CA ARG A 32 4.84 17.22 -10.74
C ARG A 32 4.35 18.13 -9.61
N LYS A 33 4.45 17.68 -8.36
CA LYS A 33 4.05 18.43 -7.16
C LYS A 33 5.16 19.41 -6.74
N THR A 34 4.85 20.25 -5.77
CA THR A 34 5.76 21.30 -5.27
C THR A 34 6.72 20.80 -4.18
N SER A 35 6.52 19.57 -3.69
CA SER A 35 7.37 18.94 -2.68
C SER A 35 7.29 17.41 -2.80
N ALA A 36 8.20 16.71 -2.15
CA ALA A 36 8.18 15.26 -2.06
C ALA A 36 6.97 14.74 -1.25
N GLY A 37 6.64 13.46 -1.43
CA GLY A 37 5.66 12.78 -0.61
C GLY A 37 4.85 11.71 -1.34
N GLY A 38 4.56 11.86 -2.63
CA GLY A 38 3.70 10.91 -3.33
C GLY A 38 2.32 10.79 -2.65
N SER A 39 1.98 9.63 -2.09
CA SER A 39 0.76 9.43 -1.30
C SER A 39 0.78 10.12 0.06
N TRP A 40 1.93 10.54 0.56
CA TRP A 40 2.11 11.32 1.79
C TRP A 40 2.16 12.83 1.55
N TRP A 41 2.05 13.24 0.28
CA TRP A 41 2.08 14.65 -0.07
C TRP A 41 0.86 15.37 0.51
N GLU A 42 1.12 16.53 1.08
CA GLU A 42 0.09 17.40 1.64
C GLU A 42 0.23 18.80 1.01
N PRO A 43 -0.88 19.38 0.53
CA PRO A 43 -0.86 20.78 0.12
C PRO A 43 -0.61 21.70 1.32
N GLU A 44 -0.08 22.90 1.08
CA GLU A 44 0.10 23.92 2.13
C GLU A 44 -1.23 24.34 2.76
N GLU A 45 -2.27 24.42 1.94
CA GLU A 45 -3.65 24.67 2.35
C GLU A 45 -4.56 23.54 1.84
N GLY A 46 -5.27 22.87 2.74
CA GLY A 46 -6.21 21.82 2.35
C GLY A 46 -6.13 20.53 3.19
N PRO A 47 -6.69 19.43 2.70
CA PRO A 47 -6.69 18.17 3.43
C PRO A 47 -5.28 17.62 3.60
N ARG A 48 -4.93 17.37 4.86
CA ARG A 48 -3.55 17.07 5.25
C ARG A 48 -3.11 15.65 5.01
N ASP A 49 -4.00 14.68 4.88
CA ASP A 49 -3.61 13.29 4.64
C ASP A 49 -4.65 12.55 3.81
N LEU A 50 -4.23 12.00 2.66
CA LEU A 50 -5.08 11.17 1.83
C LEU A 50 -5.27 9.77 2.43
N HIS A 51 -4.28 9.27 3.14
CA HIS A 51 -4.24 7.91 3.69
C HIS A 51 -3.98 7.93 5.20
N ALA A 52 -4.90 8.56 5.95
CA ALA A 52 -4.84 8.58 7.41
C ALA A 52 -4.87 7.18 8.05
N HIS A 53 -5.34 6.19 7.33
CA HIS A 53 -5.50 4.79 7.77
C HIS A 53 -4.21 3.96 7.65
N ARG A 54 -3.07 4.54 7.94
CA ARG A 54 -1.81 3.80 7.86
C ARG A 54 -1.64 2.90 9.06
N ILE A 55 -1.95 1.64 8.84
CA ILE A 55 -1.62 0.56 9.76
C ILE A 55 -0.25 0.02 9.33
N VAL A 56 0.67 -0.06 10.27
CA VAL A 56 1.99 -0.64 10.06
C VAL A 56 2.27 -1.74 11.09
N PHE A 57 3.19 -2.63 10.80
CA PHE A 57 3.48 -3.80 11.61
C PHE A 57 4.97 -3.92 11.91
N ASP A 58 5.35 -4.03 13.18
CA ASP A 58 6.75 -3.96 13.61
C ASP A 58 7.66 -5.02 12.97
N LYS A 59 7.21 -6.28 12.87
CA LYS A 59 8.03 -7.37 12.35
C LYS A 59 7.80 -7.66 10.87
N ALA A 60 6.76 -7.09 10.27
CA ALA A 60 6.48 -7.23 8.85
C ALA A 60 7.08 -6.09 8.01
N PHE A 61 7.29 -4.91 8.60
CA PHE A 61 7.83 -3.73 7.92
C PHE A 61 9.35 -3.61 8.10
N VAL A 62 10.06 -4.70 7.84
CA VAL A 62 11.51 -4.80 8.08
C VAL A 62 12.36 -3.95 7.12
N ASN A 63 11.90 -3.81 5.87
CA ASN A 63 12.58 -2.98 4.87
C ASN A 63 12.42 -1.50 5.21
N THR A 64 11.22 -1.08 5.59
CA THR A 64 10.91 0.30 5.98
C THR A 64 11.70 0.71 7.21
N GLN A 65 11.71 -0.10 8.27
CA GLN A 65 12.46 0.20 9.49
C GLN A 65 13.96 0.29 9.22
N SER A 66 14.51 -0.64 8.42
CA SER A 66 15.91 -0.58 8.01
C SER A 66 16.23 0.71 7.26
N LEU A 67 15.40 1.08 6.27
CA LEU A 67 15.59 2.30 5.50
C LEU A 67 15.51 3.56 6.35
N PHE A 68 14.47 3.66 7.20
CA PHE A 68 14.30 4.81 8.10
C PHE A 68 15.47 4.96 9.05
N GLY A 69 15.93 3.87 9.67
CA GLY A 69 17.10 3.89 10.54
C GLY A 69 18.37 4.39 9.83
N GLU A 70 18.57 4.02 8.57
CA GLU A 70 19.69 4.47 7.75
C GLU A 70 19.61 5.94 7.35
N MET A 71 18.40 6.45 7.12
CA MET A 71 18.15 7.86 6.83
C MET A 71 18.10 8.74 8.09
N GLY A 72 18.22 8.14 9.30
CA GLY A 72 18.15 8.85 10.57
C GLY A 72 16.72 9.18 10.99
N ILE A 73 15.72 8.53 10.41
CA ILE A 73 14.30 8.68 10.75
C ILE A 73 13.97 7.67 11.85
N ASN A 74 13.52 8.15 13.01
CA ASN A 74 13.20 7.27 14.11
C ASN A 74 11.75 6.75 13.99
N TRP A 75 11.60 5.44 13.90
CA TRP A 75 10.31 4.76 13.84
C TRP A 75 9.35 5.19 14.96
N ASN A 76 9.84 5.27 16.21
CA ASN A 76 9.02 5.59 17.37
C ASN A 76 8.57 7.06 17.42
N ASP A 77 9.15 7.94 16.63
CA ASP A 77 8.69 9.34 16.52
C ASP A 77 7.50 9.47 15.57
N ILE A 78 7.31 8.48 14.69
CA ILE A 78 6.27 8.47 13.66
C ILE A 78 5.11 7.55 14.05
N PHE A 79 5.41 6.39 14.61
CA PHE A 79 4.42 5.36 14.91
C PHE A 79 4.38 5.02 16.38
N GLU A 80 3.21 4.63 16.86
CA GLU A 80 2.98 4.14 18.21
C GLU A 80 2.17 2.84 18.18
N PRO A 81 2.32 1.96 19.20
CA PRO A 81 1.52 0.75 19.27
C PRO A 81 0.02 1.08 19.28
N ALA A 82 -0.75 0.38 18.44
CA ALA A 82 -2.19 0.52 18.43
C ALA A 82 -2.78 0.10 19.81
N GLU A 83 -3.68 0.90 20.35
CA GLU A 83 -4.39 0.57 21.61
C GLU A 83 -5.26 -0.67 21.45
N LYS A 84 -5.93 -0.77 20.31
CA LYS A 84 -6.72 -1.94 19.90
C LYS A 84 -6.19 -2.40 18.55
N ASP A 85 -5.79 -3.64 18.45
CA ASP A 85 -5.30 -4.22 17.21
C ASP A 85 -6.38 -5.04 16.49
N LEU A 86 -6.20 -5.15 15.18
CA LEU A 86 -7.10 -5.89 14.30
C LEU A 86 -7.21 -7.37 14.70
N TYR A 87 -6.16 -7.96 15.28
CA TYR A 87 -6.18 -9.35 15.70
C TYR A 87 -7.09 -9.59 16.89
N SER A 88 -7.04 -8.71 17.90
CA SER A 88 -7.94 -8.78 19.05
C SER A 88 -9.39 -8.72 18.61
N PHE A 89 -9.73 -7.81 17.68
CA PHE A 89 -11.07 -7.73 17.09
C PHE A 89 -11.48 -9.02 16.40
N ILE A 90 -10.62 -9.59 15.57
CA ILE A 90 -10.89 -10.85 14.85
C ILE A 90 -11.07 -11.99 15.84
N LEU A 91 -10.15 -12.13 16.80
CA LEU A 91 -10.17 -13.21 17.79
C LEU A 91 -11.45 -13.17 18.66
N ASP A 92 -11.87 -11.98 19.06
CA ASP A 92 -13.07 -11.80 19.90
C ASP A 92 -14.37 -12.05 19.12
N SER A 93 -14.36 -11.87 17.81
CA SER A 93 -15.54 -11.98 16.95
C SER A 93 -15.77 -13.38 16.38
N LEU A 94 -14.72 -14.22 16.29
CA LEU A 94 -14.76 -15.55 15.68
C LEU A 94 -15.10 -16.66 16.70
N LYS A 95 -15.87 -17.65 16.24
CA LYS A 95 -16.19 -18.87 17.01
C LYS A 95 -15.32 -20.04 16.54
N LEU A 96 -15.33 -21.14 17.27
CA LEU A 96 -14.54 -22.35 16.96
C LEU A 96 -14.80 -22.89 15.53
N LYS A 97 -16.05 -22.81 15.06
CA LYS A 97 -16.41 -23.18 13.67
C LYS A 97 -15.65 -22.33 12.65
N ASP A 98 -15.54 -21.02 12.91
CA ASP A 98 -14.91 -20.06 12.01
C ASP A 98 -13.39 -20.27 11.94
N TYR A 99 -12.75 -20.56 13.09
CA TYR A 99 -11.33 -20.96 13.11
C TYR A 99 -11.09 -22.24 12.31
N GLY A 100 -12.02 -23.22 12.36
CA GLY A 100 -11.96 -24.42 11.55
C GLY A 100 -12.01 -24.10 10.04
N ALA A 101 -12.90 -23.20 9.63
CA ALA A 101 -13.02 -22.75 8.24
C ALA A 101 -11.76 -22.04 7.75
N LEU A 102 -11.21 -21.12 8.56
CA LEU A 102 -9.97 -20.39 8.22
C LEU A 102 -8.75 -21.30 8.16
N THR A 103 -8.61 -22.24 9.09
CA THR A 103 -7.51 -23.23 9.07
C THR A 103 -7.60 -24.12 7.83
N SER A 104 -8.81 -24.56 7.48
CA SER A 104 -9.06 -25.32 6.25
C SER A 104 -8.72 -24.52 5.01
N LEU A 105 -9.11 -23.24 4.95
CA LEU A 105 -8.76 -22.32 3.87
C LEU A 105 -7.24 -22.21 3.74
N ALA A 106 -6.55 -21.85 4.82
CA ALA A 106 -5.08 -21.68 4.83
C ALA A 106 -4.37 -22.96 4.35
N THR A 107 -4.81 -24.15 4.83
CA THR A 107 -4.24 -25.43 4.42
C THR A 107 -4.42 -25.67 2.92
N ARG A 108 -5.61 -25.42 2.38
CA ARG A 108 -5.89 -25.59 0.94
C ARG A 108 -5.09 -24.63 0.07
N VAL A 109 -5.00 -23.37 0.50
CA VAL A 109 -4.21 -22.32 -0.21
C VAL A 109 -2.74 -22.70 -0.22
N LEU A 110 -2.17 -23.12 0.90
CA LEU A 110 -0.76 -23.52 1.00
C LEU A 110 -0.46 -24.77 0.18
N ALA A 111 -1.40 -25.72 0.12
CA ALA A 111 -1.26 -26.95 -0.67
C ALA A 111 -1.37 -26.70 -2.18
N GLN A 112 -2.17 -25.73 -2.61
CA GLN A 112 -2.47 -25.46 -4.02
C GLN A 112 -2.46 -23.93 -4.32
N PRO A 113 -1.35 -23.22 -4.09
CA PRO A 113 -1.33 -21.76 -4.16
C PRO A 113 -1.75 -21.22 -5.51
N GLN A 114 -1.34 -21.85 -6.62
CA GLN A 114 -1.68 -21.38 -7.96
C GLN A 114 -3.19 -21.41 -8.25
N LYS A 115 -3.91 -22.39 -7.72
CA LYS A 115 -5.37 -22.48 -7.86
C LYS A 115 -6.06 -21.30 -7.18
N TYR A 116 -5.63 -20.96 -5.98
CA TYR A 116 -6.30 -19.95 -5.14
C TYR A 116 -5.90 -18.50 -5.47
N LYS A 117 -5.00 -18.30 -6.42
CA LYS A 117 -4.72 -16.99 -7.00
C LYS A 117 -5.89 -16.40 -7.80
N SER A 118 -6.70 -17.29 -8.42
CA SER A 118 -7.85 -16.90 -9.24
C SER A 118 -9.21 -17.19 -8.59
N VAL A 119 -9.21 -17.58 -7.32
CA VAL A 119 -10.44 -17.86 -6.56
C VAL A 119 -10.57 -16.77 -5.49
N SER A 120 -11.73 -16.11 -5.44
CA SER A 120 -11.97 -15.06 -4.46
C SER A 120 -12.02 -15.62 -3.03
N LEU A 121 -11.79 -14.77 -2.04
CA LEU A 121 -11.92 -15.14 -0.64
C LEU A 121 -13.33 -15.65 -0.36
N LYS A 122 -14.35 -14.95 -0.85
CA LYS A 122 -15.77 -15.32 -0.73
C LYS A 122 -16.07 -16.73 -1.24
N GLU A 123 -15.58 -17.07 -2.42
CA GLU A 123 -15.78 -18.40 -3.02
C GLU A 123 -14.97 -19.50 -2.31
N ALA A 124 -13.79 -19.16 -1.80
CA ALA A 124 -12.91 -20.12 -1.14
C ALA A 124 -13.31 -20.45 0.28
N LEU A 125 -14.03 -19.56 0.97
CA LEU A 125 -14.47 -19.76 2.35
C LEU A 125 -15.51 -20.88 2.41
N GLY A 126 -15.37 -21.74 3.42
CA GLY A 126 -16.38 -22.70 3.79
C GLY A 126 -17.51 -22.08 4.61
N GLU A 127 -18.42 -22.92 5.11
CA GLU A 127 -19.48 -22.46 6.01
C GLU A 127 -18.91 -21.87 7.30
N MET A 128 -19.34 -20.68 7.63
CA MET A 128 -19.01 -19.93 8.85
C MET A 128 -20.25 -19.60 9.67
N THR A 129 -20.03 -19.02 10.84
CA THR A 129 -21.13 -18.37 11.58
C THR A 129 -21.44 -17.02 10.91
N GLU A 130 -22.64 -16.51 11.13
CA GLU A 130 -23.06 -15.21 10.60
C GLU A 130 -22.09 -14.08 11.03
N GLY A 131 -21.70 -14.06 12.33
CA GLY A 131 -20.72 -13.10 12.81
C GLY A 131 -19.33 -13.26 12.21
N GLY A 132 -18.87 -14.51 12.03
CA GLY A 132 -17.58 -14.79 11.38
C GLY A 132 -17.57 -14.37 9.91
N GLN A 133 -18.67 -14.58 9.22
CA GLN A 133 -18.83 -14.14 7.84
C GLN A 133 -18.79 -12.61 7.74
N ALA A 134 -19.52 -11.88 8.60
CA ALA A 134 -19.52 -10.44 8.63
C ALA A 134 -18.11 -9.87 8.84
N VAL A 135 -17.32 -10.44 9.75
CA VAL A 135 -15.91 -10.04 9.98
C VAL A 135 -15.09 -10.23 8.70
N LEU A 136 -15.20 -11.37 8.03
CA LEU A 136 -14.39 -11.67 6.84
C LEU A 136 -14.85 -10.92 5.58
N GLU A 137 -16.08 -10.43 5.56
CA GLU A 137 -16.55 -9.52 4.52
C GLU A 137 -15.89 -8.15 4.62
N HIS A 138 -15.70 -7.65 5.85
CA HIS A 138 -15.10 -6.33 6.09
C HIS A 138 -13.56 -6.35 6.15
N LEU A 139 -12.97 -7.47 6.53
CA LEU A 139 -11.52 -7.53 6.77
C LEU A 139 -10.66 -7.19 5.55
N PRO A 140 -10.96 -7.62 4.32
CA PRO A 140 -10.23 -7.20 3.12
C PRO A 140 -10.30 -5.69 2.86
N LEU A 141 -11.42 -5.04 3.18
CA LEU A 141 -11.57 -3.59 3.07
C LEU A 141 -10.62 -2.86 4.02
N ILE A 142 -10.47 -3.37 5.25
CA ILE A 142 -9.57 -2.80 6.26
C ILE A 142 -8.09 -3.05 5.89
N MET A 143 -7.79 -4.23 5.37
CA MET A 143 -6.42 -4.66 5.08
C MET A 143 -5.86 -4.03 3.81
N ASP A 144 -6.64 -3.99 2.74
CA ASP A 144 -6.15 -3.66 1.40
C ASP A 144 -7.16 -2.81 0.58
N GLY A 145 -8.26 -2.38 1.18
CA GLY A 145 -9.23 -1.50 0.53
C GLY A 145 -10.04 -2.16 -0.59
N VAL A 146 -10.18 -3.48 -0.58
CA VAL A 146 -10.94 -4.24 -1.58
C VAL A 146 -11.98 -5.14 -0.91
N THR A 147 -13.03 -5.49 -1.64
CA THR A 147 -14.06 -6.40 -1.16
C THR A 147 -13.60 -7.87 -1.19
N TRP A 148 -14.21 -8.73 -0.39
CA TRP A 148 -13.83 -10.14 -0.28
C TRP A 148 -14.15 -10.99 -1.51
N ASP A 149 -14.99 -10.51 -2.41
CA ASP A 149 -15.26 -11.11 -3.72
C ASP A 149 -14.25 -10.70 -4.80
N VAL A 150 -13.44 -9.65 -4.54
CA VAL A 150 -12.33 -9.20 -5.39
C VAL A 150 -11.00 -9.75 -4.90
N MET A 151 -10.74 -9.70 -3.59
CA MET A 151 -9.50 -10.25 -3.02
C MET A 151 -9.40 -11.76 -3.24
N SER A 152 -8.27 -12.23 -3.76
CA SER A 152 -8.05 -13.66 -3.89
C SER A 152 -7.81 -14.33 -2.52
N ALA A 153 -8.24 -15.58 -2.39
CA ALA A 153 -7.96 -16.35 -1.17
C ALA A 153 -6.46 -16.52 -0.90
N TYR A 154 -5.66 -16.59 -1.95
CA TYR A 154 -4.19 -16.63 -1.82
C TYR A 154 -3.64 -15.34 -1.22
N GLU A 155 -4.03 -14.18 -1.73
CA GLU A 155 -3.57 -12.88 -1.26
C GLU A 155 -3.96 -12.65 0.20
N PHE A 156 -5.20 -12.97 0.56
CA PHE A 156 -5.67 -12.92 1.94
C PHE A 156 -4.82 -13.77 2.89
N VAL A 157 -4.60 -15.06 2.56
CA VAL A 157 -3.79 -15.95 3.41
C VAL A 157 -2.34 -15.49 3.49
N LYS A 158 -1.76 -14.98 2.40
CA LYS A 158 -0.40 -14.42 2.38
C LYS A 158 -0.28 -13.16 3.21
N SER A 159 -1.28 -12.29 3.18
CA SER A 159 -1.30 -11.08 4.03
C SER A 159 -1.32 -11.46 5.52
N PHE A 160 -2.13 -12.43 5.91
CA PHE A 160 -2.13 -12.95 7.28
C PHE A 160 -0.79 -13.58 7.67
N ASP A 161 -0.23 -14.43 6.83
CA ASP A 161 1.08 -15.07 7.07
C ASP A 161 2.18 -14.03 7.29
N HIS A 162 2.10 -12.92 6.54
CA HIS A 162 3.09 -11.84 6.57
C HIS A 162 3.03 -11.02 7.88
N VAL A 163 1.85 -10.78 8.42
CA VAL A 163 1.66 -9.87 9.59
C VAL A 163 1.39 -10.59 10.91
N ALA A 164 1.08 -11.90 10.89
CA ALA A 164 0.61 -12.66 12.05
C ALA A 164 1.53 -12.66 13.29
N LEU A 165 2.83 -12.44 13.11
CA LEU A 165 3.81 -12.39 14.21
C LEU A 165 4.17 -10.97 14.63
N SER A 166 3.50 -9.99 14.09
CA SER A 166 3.78 -8.56 14.28
C SER A 166 2.80 -7.91 15.23
N LYS A 167 3.23 -6.85 15.90
CA LYS A 167 2.35 -5.91 16.58
C LYS A 167 1.91 -4.84 15.60
N GLN A 168 0.66 -4.43 15.72
CA GLN A 168 0.12 -3.32 14.97
C GLN A 168 0.53 -2.00 15.59
N TYR A 169 0.84 -1.04 14.73
CA TYR A 169 1.12 0.36 15.07
C TYR A 169 0.22 1.27 14.24
N THR A 170 -0.05 2.44 14.79
CA THR A 170 -0.74 3.54 14.12
C THR A 170 0.19 4.71 13.92
N GLN A 171 -0.06 5.50 12.88
CA GLN A 171 0.70 6.72 12.62
C GLN A 171 0.22 7.85 13.53
N LYS A 172 1.14 8.50 14.25
CA LYS A 172 0.86 9.61 15.18
C LYS A 172 1.25 10.99 14.67
N VAL A 173 1.86 11.07 13.49
CA VAL A 173 2.27 12.33 12.86
C VAL A 173 1.80 12.35 11.41
N SER A 174 1.78 13.54 10.81
CA SER A 174 1.50 13.71 9.38
C SER A 174 2.47 12.89 8.51
N GLY A 175 2.00 12.40 7.36
CA GLY A 175 2.83 11.73 6.36
C GLY A 175 3.96 12.61 5.83
N ARG A 176 3.79 13.93 5.88
CA ARG A 176 4.80 14.91 5.51
C ARG A 176 6.08 14.75 6.32
N VAL A 177 6.00 14.43 7.62
CA VAL A 177 7.18 14.21 8.47
C VAL A 177 8.09 13.11 7.92
N MET A 178 7.49 12.05 7.38
CA MET A 178 8.25 10.96 6.75
C MET A 178 8.89 11.41 5.43
N SER A 179 8.12 12.08 4.58
CA SER A 179 8.62 12.52 3.27
C SER A 179 9.68 13.59 3.39
N ASP A 180 9.52 14.56 4.30
CA ASP A 180 10.52 15.60 4.55
C ASP A 180 11.82 14.98 5.09
N GLY A 181 11.71 14.02 6.02
CA GLY A 181 12.88 13.31 6.56
C GLY A 181 13.64 12.52 5.49
N MET A 182 12.93 11.84 4.59
CA MET A 182 13.55 11.12 3.46
C MET A 182 14.19 12.09 2.45
N GLN A 183 13.52 13.19 2.11
CA GLN A 183 14.06 14.21 1.21
C GLN A 183 15.34 14.81 1.79
N GLU A 184 15.32 15.27 3.04
CA GLU A 184 16.50 15.82 3.70
C GLU A 184 17.68 14.86 3.74
N ALA A 185 17.42 13.58 4.00
CA ALA A 185 18.46 12.56 4.00
C ALA A 185 19.12 12.40 2.62
N LEU A 186 18.31 12.43 1.55
CA LEU A 186 18.78 12.31 0.16
C LEU A 186 19.52 13.56 -0.31
N GLU A 187 19.04 14.76 0.02
CA GLU A 187 19.71 16.02 -0.31
C GLU A 187 21.09 16.13 0.36
N LYS A 188 21.22 15.68 1.61
CA LYS A 188 22.51 15.65 2.33
C LYS A 188 23.57 14.77 1.65
N VAL A 189 23.15 13.80 0.88
CA VAL A 189 24.06 12.89 0.14
C VAL A 189 24.14 13.23 -1.36
N GLY A 190 23.60 14.37 -1.78
CA GLY A 190 23.79 14.96 -3.11
C GLY A 190 22.74 14.59 -4.15
N VAL A 191 21.59 14.02 -3.77
CA VAL A 191 20.47 13.82 -4.69
C VAL A 191 19.78 15.15 -4.98
N GLU A 192 19.57 15.45 -6.26
CA GLU A 192 18.86 16.64 -6.70
C GLU A 192 17.35 16.38 -6.82
N PHE A 193 16.53 17.32 -6.36
CA PHE A 193 15.08 17.30 -6.54
C PHE A 193 14.65 18.43 -7.48
N GLN A 194 13.83 18.10 -8.47
CA GLN A 194 13.21 19.04 -9.38
C GLN A 194 11.68 18.92 -9.29
N PHE A 195 11.07 19.81 -8.54
CA PHE A 195 9.62 19.88 -8.36
C PHE A 195 8.93 20.70 -9.46
N GLY A 196 7.61 20.52 -9.61
CA GLY A 196 6.82 21.15 -10.67
C GLY A 196 7.10 20.56 -12.07
N LYS A 197 7.78 19.43 -12.14
CA LYS A 197 8.17 18.74 -13.37
C LYS A 197 7.22 17.59 -13.67
N GLU A 198 6.17 17.83 -14.43
CA GLU A 198 5.24 16.78 -14.88
C GLU A 198 5.79 16.08 -16.12
N LEU A 199 6.05 14.77 -16.00
CA LEU A 199 6.36 13.94 -17.18
C LEU A 199 5.13 13.87 -18.08
N ARG A 200 5.29 14.18 -19.38
CA ARG A 200 4.22 14.16 -20.38
C ARG A 200 4.31 13.00 -21.34
N GLU A 201 5.53 12.69 -21.76
CA GLU A 201 5.76 11.69 -22.79
C GLU A 201 7.05 10.94 -22.54
N VAL A 202 7.07 9.66 -22.87
CA VAL A 202 8.28 8.84 -22.97
C VAL A 202 8.24 8.14 -24.32
N GLU A 203 9.21 8.47 -25.17
CA GLU A 203 9.47 7.75 -26.42
C GLU A 203 10.52 6.67 -26.16
N TYR A 204 10.18 5.43 -26.46
CA TYR A 204 11.06 4.27 -26.30
C TYR A 204 11.86 4.06 -27.59
N LEU A 205 13.18 4.20 -27.50
CA LEU A 205 14.10 4.08 -28.62
C LEU A 205 14.86 2.75 -28.55
N PRO A 206 15.37 2.20 -29.66
CA PRO A 206 16.12 0.95 -29.65
C PRO A 206 17.36 0.95 -28.74
N ASN A 207 17.99 2.13 -28.55
CA ASN A 207 19.21 2.28 -27.76
C ASN A 207 19.05 3.28 -26.59
N GLY A 208 17.82 3.58 -26.15
CA GLY A 208 17.60 4.54 -25.09
C GLY A 208 16.14 4.99 -25.01
N PHE A 209 15.96 6.20 -24.57
CA PHE A 209 14.63 6.83 -24.42
C PHE A 209 14.73 8.32 -24.66
N LYS A 210 13.57 8.94 -24.88
CA LYS A 210 13.39 10.38 -24.79
C LYS A 210 12.21 10.66 -23.88
N ALA A 211 12.44 11.37 -22.77
CA ALA A 211 11.41 11.81 -21.84
C ALA A 211 11.19 13.31 -21.96
N VAL A 212 9.93 13.74 -22.09
CA VAL A 212 9.53 15.15 -22.25
C VAL A 212 8.66 15.56 -21.07
N PHE A 213 9.01 16.68 -20.43
CA PHE A 213 8.26 17.27 -19.33
C PHE A 213 7.35 18.40 -19.80
N GLY A 214 6.43 18.80 -18.95
CA GLY A 214 5.43 19.83 -19.26
C GLY A 214 5.98 21.22 -19.57
N ASP A 215 7.20 21.53 -19.14
CA ASP A 215 7.93 22.75 -19.42
C ASP A 215 8.91 22.61 -20.61
N GLU A 216 8.71 21.60 -21.46
CA GLU A 216 9.51 21.27 -22.63
C GLU A 216 10.95 20.81 -22.29
N THR A 217 11.31 20.62 -21.01
CA THR A 217 12.58 19.98 -20.63
C THR A 217 12.61 18.55 -21.19
N GLN A 218 13.75 18.14 -21.74
CA GLN A 218 13.94 16.82 -22.36
C GLN A 218 15.13 16.10 -21.71
N ILE A 219 15.01 14.79 -21.58
CA ILE A 219 16.05 13.88 -21.06
C ILE A 219 16.18 12.73 -22.05
N GLU A 220 17.42 12.42 -22.47
CA GLU A 220 17.70 11.41 -23.49
C GLU A 220 18.89 10.51 -23.09
N ASP A 221 19.51 10.72 -21.91
CA ASP A 221 20.71 9.99 -21.47
C ASP A 221 20.50 9.31 -20.12
N GLY A 222 21.37 8.35 -19.80
CA GLY A 222 21.33 7.63 -18.53
C GLY A 222 20.25 6.55 -18.43
N MET A 223 19.71 6.37 -17.24
CA MET A 223 18.58 5.47 -16.97
C MET A 223 17.39 6.25 -16.44
N LEU A 224 16.20 5.89 -16.87
CA LEU A 224 14.93 6.46 -16.42
C LEU A 224 14.16 5.45 -15.59
N PHE A 225 13.82 5.84 -14.35
CA PHE A 225 12.99 5.05 -13.45
C PHE A 225 11.65 5.74 -13.24
N LEU A 226 10.57 5.09 -13.64
CA LEU A 226 9.20 5.60 -13.50
C LEU A 226 8.62 5.09 -12.17
N CYS A 227 8.76 5.89 -11.11
CA CYS A 227 8.26 5.62 -9.77
C CYS A 227 6.89 6.28 -9.57
N LEU A 228 5.97 5.96 -10.46
CA LEU A 228 4.65 6.58 -10.56
C LEU A 228 3.59 5.71 -9.89
N ASP A 229 2.51 6.36 -9.46
CA ASP A 229 1.28 5.69 -9.14
C ASP A 229 0.67 5.04 -10.41
N ASN A 230 -0.15 4.02 -10.22
CA ASN A 230 -0.65 3.19 -11.32
C ASN A 230 -1.43 3.97 -12.36
N SER A 231 -2.36 4.84 -11.93
CA SER A 231 -3.17 5.64 -12.85
C SER A 231 -2.33 6.53 -13.77
N PRO A 232 -1.39 7.34 -13.29
CA PRO A 232 -0.51 8.09 -14.18
C PRO A 232 0.48 7.19 -14.95
N ALA A 233 0.90 6.06 -14.40
CA ALA A 233 1.83 5.14 -15.07
C ALA A 233 1.24 4.51 -16.34
N LEU A 234 -0.10 4.31 -16.38
CA LEU A 234 -0.78 3.76 -17.56
C LEU A 234 -0.46 4.51 -18.85
N LYS A 235 -0.24 5.83 -18.76
CA LYS A 235 0.09 6.67 -19.93
C LYS A 235 1.45 6.30 -20.57
N PHE A 236 2.33 5.67 -19.78
CA PHE A 236 3.72 5.40 -20.18
C PHE A 236 4.00 3.91 -20.42
N LEU A 237 3.00 3.03 -20.28
CA LEU A 237 3.22 1.60 -20.52
C LEU A 237 3.48 1.32 -22.02
N GLY A 238 2.58 1.76 -22.89
CA GLY A 238 2.67 1.55 -24.32
C GLY A 238 2.98 0.11 -24.71
N ASP A 239 3.49 -0.10 -25.90
CA ASP A 239 3.92 -1.42 -26.37
C ASP A 239 5.16 -1.95 -25.64
N ASN A 240 5.88 -1.09 -24.92
CA ASN A 240 7.14 -1.43 -24.26
C ASN A 240 6.97 -2.56 -23.21
N TRP A 241 5.84 -2.63 -22.50
CA TRP A 241 5.52 -3.71 -21.54
C TRP A 241 4.60 -4.80 -22.08
N GLY A 242 4.31 -4.77 -23.38
CA GLY A 242 3.47 -5.73 -24.08
C GLY A 242 1.98 -5.38 -24.07
N PRO A 243 1.19 -6.03 -24.94
CA PRO A 243 -0.19 -5.64 -25.25
C PRO A 243 -1.16 -5.75 -24.09
N ASP A 244 -0.89 -6.61 -23.11
CA ASP A 244 -1.79 -6.83 -21.96
C ASP A 244 -1.43 -6.01 -20.73
N ALA A 245 -0.35 -5.23 -20.76
CA ALA A 245 0.17 -4.52 -19.59
C ALA A 245 -0.85 -3.52 -19.03
N GLU A 246 -1.41 -2.69 -19.89
CA GLU A 246 -2.42 -1.70 -19.50
C GLU A 246 -3.66 -2.37 -18.88
N LYS A 247 -4.16 -3.44 -19.50
CA LYS A 247 -5.30 -4.20 -19.00
C LYS A 247 -5.02 -4.77 -17.61
N LYS A 248 -3.87 -5.42 -17.41
CA LYS A 248 -3.48 -5.97 -16.11
C LYS A 248 -3.45 -4.90 -15.02
N VAL A 249 -2.85 -3.76 -15.29
CA VAL A 249 -2.75 -2.68 -14.32
C VAL A 249 -4.12 -2.12 -13.98
N ARG A 250 -4.98 -1.88 -14.97
CA ARG A 250 -6.35 -1.39 -14.75
C ARG A 250 -7.19 -2.34 -13.92
N GLU A 251 -7.19 -3.63 -14.24
CA GLU A 251 -8.00 -4.64 -13.56
C GLU A 251 -7.55 -4.91 -12.12
N SER A 252 -6.31 -4.60 -11.79
CA SER A 252 -5.76 -4.78 -10.43
C SER A 252 -5.75 -3.51 -9.59
N THR A 253 -6.00 -2.34 -10.19
CA THR A 253 -5.97 -1.04 -9.53
C THR A 253 -7.33 -0.73 -8.90
N TYR A 254 -7.32 -0.26 -7.65
CA TYR A 254 -8.52 0.16 -6.95
C TYR A 254 -8.34 1.56 -6.35
N GLY A 255 -9.46 2.28 -6.22
CA GLY A 255 -9.53 3.62 -5.66
C GLY A 255 -10.23 3.66 -4.30
N CYS A 256 -10.26 4.84 -3.71
CA CYS A 256 -11.12 5.15 -2.57
C CYS A 256 -11.59 6.60 -2.63
N ILE A 257 -12.69 6.87 -1.94
CA ILE A 257 -13.14 8.25 -1.67
C ILE A 257 -12.80 8.53 -0.20
N ASN A 258 -12.01 9.57 0.04
CA ASN A 258 -11.71 10.02 1.39
C ASN A 258 -12.42 11.35 1.65
N VAL A 259 -13.22 11.41 2.73
CA VAL A 259 -13.90 12.61 3.20
C VAL A 259 -13.38 12.96 4.58
N LEU A 260 -12.92 14.20 4.76
CA LEU A 260 -12.41 14.71 6.03
C LEU A 260 -13.42 15.68 6.62
N PHE A 261 -13.71 15.49 7.89
CA PHE A 261 -14.61 16.32 8.70
C PHE A 261 -13.79 16.99 9.79
N ASP A 262 -13.73 18.33 9.77
CA ASP A 262 -13.05 19.12 10.80
C ASP A 262 -14.07 19.63 11.81
N PHE A 263 -13.75 19.54 13.09
CA PHE A 263 -14.60 19.94 14.23
C PHE A 263 -13.89 21.01 15.06
N ASP A 264 -14.70 21.87 15.72
CA ASP A 264 -14.15 22.85 16.65
C ASP A 264 -13.66 22.23 17.96
N GLU A 265 -14.31 21.16 18.42
CA GLU A 265 -13.96 20.41 19.62
C GLU A 265 -13.42 19.02 19.26
N PRO A 266 -12.59 18.39 20.11
CA PRO A 266 -12.14 17.02 19.92
C PRO A 266 -13.31 16.05 19.78
N VAL A 267 -13.18 15.09 18.88
CA VAL A 267 -14.22 14.09 18.59
C VAL A 267 -13.74 12.71 19.01
N GLU A 268 -14.63 12.00 19.69
CA GLU A 268 -14.46 10.58 19.96
C GLU A 268 -15.45 9.77 19.13
N LEU A 269 -14.95 8.75 18.43
CA LEU A 269 -15.80 7.78 17.73
C LEU A 269 -16.24 6.69 18.69
N ALA A 270 -17.41 6.11 18.44
CA ALA A 270 -17.86 4.91 19.14
C ALA A 270 -16.82 3.77 18.98
N ASP A 271 -16.73 2.91 20.01
CA ASP A 271 -15.68 1.88 20.06
C ASP A 271 -15.73 0.87 18.90
N ASP A 272 -16.91 0.55 18.41
CA ASP A 272 -17.14 -0.32 17.25
C ASP A 272 -16.66 0.33 15.95
N LEU A 273 -16.76 1.64 15.82
CA LEU A 273 -16.28 2.39 14.65
C LEU A 273 -14.76 2.54 14.62
N LYS A 274 -14.07 2.40 15.76
CA LYS A 274 -12.60 2.52 15.84
C LYS A 274 -11.85 1.32 15.25
N ILE A 275 -12.51 0.18 15.05
CA ILE A 275 -11.86 -1.08 14.74
C ILE A 275 -12.28 -1.66 13.40
N ALA A 276 -13.53 -1.44 12.99
CA ALA A 276 -14.09 -2.07 11.80
C ALA A 276 -15.03 -1.14 11.04
N ALA A 277 -15.06 -1.30 9.73
CA ALA A 277 -16.12 -0.74 8.90
C ALA A 277 -17.40 -1.53 9.15
N THR A 278 -18.29 -1.01 9.99
CA THR A 278 -19.54 -1.69 10.38
C THR A 278 -20.79 -0.98 9.89
N THR A 279 -20.61 0.02 9.05
CA THR A 279 -21.66 0.89 8.57
C THR A 279 -22.22 0.44 7.22
N ARG A 280 -23.33 1.00 6.80
CA ARG A 280 -23.97 0.75 5.48
C ARG A 280 -23.06 1.11 4.31
N LEU A 281 -22.16 2.08 4.52
CA LEU A 281 -21.20 2.55 3.52
C LEU A 281 -19.85 1.82 3.61
N ASN A 282 -19.71 0.83 4.49
CA ASN A 282 -18.42 0.20 4.78
C ASN A 282 -17.32 1.23 5.04
N LEU A 283 -17.64 2.24 5.86
CA LEU A 283 -16.72 3.32 6.21
C LEU A 283 -15.56 2.82 7.06
N GLN A 284 -14.41 3.41 6.83
CA GLN A 284 -13.25 3.29 7.71
C GLN A 284 -12.96 4.68 8.31
N PRO A 285 -13.59 5.04 9.44
CA PRO A 285 -13.35 6.31 10.09
C PRO A 285 -12.13 6.24 11.01
N VAL A 286 -11.31 7.28 10.99
CA VAL A 286 -10.17 7.47 11.90
C VAL A 286 -10.14 8.90 12.38
N VAL A 287 -10.00 9.10 13.70
CA VAL A 287 -9.66 10.40 14.26
C VAL A 287 -8.17 10.63 14.04
N LEU A 288 -7.82 11.75 13.39
CA LEU A 288 -6.42 12.11 13.17
C LEU A 288 -5.75 12.54 14.48
N ALA A 289 -4.40 12.60 14.47
CA ALA A 289 -3.60 12.93 15.64
C ALA A 289 -3.91 14.31 16.27
N ASP A 290 -4.56 15.23 15.52
CA ASP A 290 -5.01 16.51 16.03
C ASP A 290 -6.26 16.41 16.94
N GLY A 291 -6.92 15.25 16.96
CA GLY A 291 -8.16 15.00 17.72
C GLY A 291 -9.40 15.71 17.16
N HIS A 292 -9.25 16.58 16.17
CA HIS A 292 -10.30 17.46 15.63
C HIS A 292 -10.73 17.09 14.22
N THR A 293 -10.00 16.23 13.54
CA THR A 293 -10.29 15.81 12.17
C THR A 293 -10.65 14.33 12.15
N VAL A 294 -11.81 13.99 11.58
CA VAL A 294 -12.19 12.61 11.27
C VAL A 294 -12.00 12.36 9.79
N SER A 295 -11.16 11.40 9.46
CA SER A 295 -10.96 10.92 8.09
C SER A 295 -11.84 9.68 7.87
N CYS A 296 -12.69 9.73 6.85
CA CYS A 296 -13.59 8.65 6.46
C CYS A 296 -13.23 8.16 5.07
N VAL A 297 -12.74 6.93 4.97
CA VAL A 297 -12.41 6.30 3.68
C VAL A 297 -13.48 5.30 3.29
N ILE A 298 -13.95 5.41 2.05
CA ILE A 298 -14.88 4.46 1.41
C ILE A 298 -14.09 3.74 0.33
N CYS A 299 -13.89 2.43 0.52
CA CYS A 299 -13.24 1.55 -0.45
C CYS A 299 -14.23 0.65 -1.19
N ASP A 300 -15.41 0.42 -0.65
CA ASP A 300 -16.49 -0.33 -1.31
C ASP A 300 -17.21 0.59 -2.31
N LEU A 301 -16.61 0.76 -3.49
CA LEU A 301 -17.07 1.66 -4.53
C LEU A 301 -18.17 1.02 -5.39
N THR A 302 -19.35 0.81 -4.80
CA THR A 302 -20.52 0.35 -5.55
C THR A 302 -20.95 1.38 -6.59
N GLU A 303 -21.75 0.98 -7.58
CA GLU A 303 -22.30 1.91 -8.58
C GLU A 303 -23.11 3.03 -7.93
N GLU A 304 -23.83 2.74 -6.85
CA GLU A 304 -24.55 3.75 -6.07
C GLU A 304 -23.58 4.78 -5.50
N ILE A 305 -22.50 4.38 -4.84
CA ILE A 305 -21.49 5.29 -4.28
C ILE A 305 -20.84 6.12 -5.38
N LEU A 306 -20.45 5.47 -6.48
CA LEU A 306 -19.77 6.14 -7.60
C LEU A 306 -20.61 7.21 -8.27
N THR A 307 -21.95 7.13 -8.19
CA THR A 307 -22.89 8.10 -8.75
C THR A 307 -23.54 8.99 -7.69
N THR A 308 -23.18 8.86 -6.41
CA THR A 308 -23.68 9.73 -5.34
C THR A 308 -22.89 11.05 -5.32
N PRO A 309 -23.58 12.22 -5.45
CA PRO A 309 -22.92 13.51 -5.38
C PRO A 309 -22.23 13.77 -4.03
N PRO A 310 -21.16 14.58 -4.01
CA PRO A 310 -20.40 14.88 -2.78
C PRO A 310 -21.27 15.38 -1.63
N GLU A 311 -22.25 16.23 -1.92
CA GLU A 311 -23.14 16.80 -0.90
C GLU A 311 -23.99 15.73 -0.22
N GLU A 312 -24.54 14.81 -1.00
CA GLU A 312 -25.33 13.69 -0.48
C GLU A 312 -24.48 12.67 0.24
N LEU A 313 -23.32 12.34 -0.30
CA LEU A 313 -22.38 11.40 0.32
C LEU A 313 -21.94 11.87 1.71
N ARG A 314 -21.65 13.16 1.88
CA ARG A 314 -21.33 13.78 3.16
C ARG A 314 -22.42 13.60 4.20
N VAL A 315 -23.67 13.82 3.82
CA VAL A 315 -24.82 13.66 4.71
C VAL A 315 -24.95 12.21 5.16
N ARG A 316 -24.85 11.25 4.24
CA ARG A 316 -24.93 9.82 4.54
C ARG A 316 -23.81 9.38 5.51
N ILE A 317 -22.59 9.90 5.34
CA ILE A 317 -21.48 9.60 6.25
C ILE A 317 -21.77 10.13 7.65
N LEU A 318 -22.20 11.38 7.78
CA LEU A 318 -22.50 11.99 9.08
C LEU A 318 -23.63 11.27 9.83
N GLU A 319 -24.66 10.81 9.12
CA GLU A 319 -25.74 10.01 9.70
C GLU A 319 -25.24 8.67 10.28
N GLU A 320 -24.18 8.09 9.69
CA GLU A 320 -23.62 6.83 10.18
C GLU A 320 -22.63 7.02 11.33
N LEU A 321 -21.92 8.13 11.37
CA LEU A 321 -20.91 8.40 12.40
C LEU A 321 -21.53 8.83 13.74
N ASP A 322 -22.74 9.36 13.73
CA ASP A 322 -23.39 9.95 14.90
C ASP A 322 -22.50 10.97 15.65
N VAL A 323 -21.87 11.85 14.90
CA VAL A 323 -20.98 12.90 15.40
C VAL A 323 -21.62 14.29 15.28
N PRO A 324 -21.11 15.31 16.02
CA PRO A 324 -21.57 16.69 15.88
C PRO A 324 -21.45 17.20 14.44
N LEU A 325 -22.12 18.31 14.14
CA LEU A 325 -21.95 18.98 12.86
C LEU A 325 -20.51 19.49 12.70
N PRO A 326 -19.82 19.13 11.63
CA PRO A 326 -18.47 19.59 11.37
C PRO A 326 -18.44 21.07 11.00
N LYS A 327 -17.38 21.76 11.34
CA LYS A 327 -17.08 23.12 10.91
C LYS A 327 -16.76 23.20 9.43
N GLN A 328 -16.02 22.22 8.93
CA GLN A 328 -15.58 22.13 7.55
C GLN A 328 -15.62 20.68 7.07
N ILE A 329 -15.96 20.51 5.79
CA ILE A 329 -15.94 19.21 5.13
C ILE A 329 -15.08 19.34 3.88
N ARG A 330 -14.14 18.40 3.70
CA ARG A 330 -13.19 18.40 2.59
C ARG A 330 -13.17 17.03 1.95
N ILE A 331 -13.01 17.00 0.63
CA ILE A 331 -12.74 15.76 -0.11
C ILE A 331 -11.22 15.61 -0.18
N GLY A 332 -10.72 14.44 0.17
CA GLY A 332 -9.31 14.09 0.00
C GLY A 332 -8.90 14.17 -1.47
N TRP A 333 -7.68 14.63 -1.73
CA TRP A 333 -7.16 14.66 -3.09
C TRP A 333 -7.04 13.23 -3.66
N GLY A 334 -7.23 13.06 -4.95
CA GLY A 334 -7.16 11.74 -5.61
C GLY A 334 -8.51 11.20 -6.07
N ALA A 335 -9.62 11.66 -5.47
CA ALA A 335 -10.98 11.43 -5.96
C ALA A 335 -11.62 12.78 -6.28
N GLU A 336 -12.20 12.90 -7.47
CA GLU A 336 -12.83 14.12 -7.95
C GLU A 336 -14.21 13.80 -8.54
N TRP A 337 -15.18 14.68 -8.28
CA TRP A 337 -16.53 14.59 -8.83
C TRP A 337 -16.59 15.36 -10.14
N ASP A 338 -16.91 14.69 -11.26
CA ASP A 338 -16.99 15.33 -12.58
C ASP A 338 -18.36 15.94 -12.92
N GLY A 339 -19.33 15.84 -12.01
CA GLY A 339 -20.70 16.27 -12.18
C GLY A 339 -21.71 15.12 -12.32
N GLU A 340 -21.23 13.92 -12.66
CA GLU A 340 -22.06 12.73 -12.84
C GLU A 340 -21.51 11.53 -12.04
N ARG A 341 -20.17 11.46 -11.88
CA ARG A 341 -19.50 10.32 -11.29
C ARG A 341 -18.18 10.70 -10.63
N TRP A 342 -17.77 9.92 -9.62
CA TRP A 342 -16.44 10.03 -9.04
C TRP A 342 -15.37 9.48 -10.00
N GLN A 343 -14.32 10.27 -10.20
CA GLN A 343 -13.13 9.94 -10.97
C GLN A 343 -11.92 9.86 -10.06
N PHE A 344 -10.93 9.01 -10.40
CA PHE A 344 -9.76 8.79 -9.58
C PHE A 344 -8.49 9.18 -10.33
N SER A 345 -7.81 10.21 -9.84
CA SER A 345 -6.51 10.66 -10.35
C SER A 345 -5.35 9.94 -9.68
N GLN A 346 -5.63 9.20 -8.61
CA GLN A 346 -4.68 8.40 -7.85
C GLN A 346 -5.33 7.09 -7.42
N SER A 347 -4.55 6.00 -7.40
CA SER A 347 -4.99 4.72 -6.88
C SER A 347 -4.79 4.63 -5.37
N SER A 348 -5.66 3.90 -4.68
CA SER A 348 -5.44 3.48 -3.29
C SER A 348 -4.45 2.34 -3.22
N GLY A 349 -4.46 1.44 -4.19
CA GLY A 349 -3.55 0.32 -4.24
C GLY A 349 -3.69 -0.53 -5.50
N VAL A 350 -2.94 -1.63 -5.50
CA VAL A 350 -2.91 -2.62 -6.57
C VAL A 350 -2.87 -4.00 -5.94
N LEU A 351 -3.77 -4.87 -6.37
CA LEU A 351 -3.72 -6.29 -6.01
C LEU A 351 -2.44 -6.92 -6.55
N SER A 352 -1.65 -7.52 -5.66
CA SER A 352 -0.31 -8.01 -5.98
C SER A 352 -0.28 -9.12 -7.02
N LEU A 353 -1.40 -9.85 -7.20
CA LEU A 353 -1.45 -11.02 -8.07
C LEU A 353 -1.74 -10.72 -9.54
N TYR A 354 -2.46 -9.65 -9.82
CA TYR A 354 -2.95 -9.36 -11.17
C TYR A 354 -2.17 -8.27 -11.87
N GLY A 355 -1.66 -7.29 -11.11
CA GLY A 355 -1.06 -6.07 -11.64
C GLY A 355 0.45 -6.11 -11.82
N GLN A 356 1.13 -7.21 -11.47
CA GLN A 356 2.58 -7.25 -11.56
C GLN A 356 3.08 -7.29 -13.00
N LEU A 357 3.88 -6.28 -13.33
CA LEU A 357 4.62 -6.17 -14.57
C LEU A 357 6.11 -6.31 -14.29
N PRO A 358 6.93 -6.83 -15.23
CA PRO A 358 8.38 -6.84 -15.07
C PRO A 358 8.89 -5.39 -14.90
N PHE A 359 10.02 -5.22 -14.21
CA PHE A 359 10.64 -3.90 -14.06
C PHE A 359 10.95 -3.25 -15.42
N PHE A 360 11.42 -4.03 -16.36
CA PHE A 360 11.76 -3.57 -17.70
C PHE A 360 10.78 -4.13 -18.73
N GLY A 361 10.44 -3.29 -19.69
CA GLY A 361 9.85 -3.71 -20.95
C GLY A 361 10.94 -4.07 -21.97
N GLU A 362 10.68 -3.76 -23.24
CA GLU A 362 11.66 -3.97 -24.32
C GLU A 362 12.83 -2.98 -24.25
N CYS A 363 12.60 -1.77 -23.75
CA CYS A 363 13.64 -0.75 -23.58
C CYS A 363 14.43 -0.98 -22.28
N PRO A 364 15.73 -1.34 -22.35
CA PRO A 364 16.53 -1.65 -21.16
C PRO A 364 16.93 -0.41 -20.33
N SER A 365 16.77 0.78 -20.87
CA SER A 365 17.12 2.04 -20.21
C SER A 365 15.97 2.65 -19.41
N VAL A 366 14.76 2.07 -19.48
CA VAL A 366 13.58 2.54 -18.77
C VAL A 366 13.00 1.42 -17.92
N ALA A 367 12.87 1.66 -16.62
CA ALA A 367 12.23 0.73 -15.70
C ALA A 367 11.02 1.35 -15.02
N MET A 368 10.00 0.51 -14.75
CA MET A 368 8.87 0.84 -13.91
C MET A 368 9.15 0.36 -12.48
N CYS A 369 8.97 1.22 -11.49
CA CYS A 369 9.15 0.90 -10.08
C CYS A 369 7.97 1.44 -9.28
N GLY A 370 7.04 0.58 -8.91
CA GLY A 370 5.83 0.96 -8.19
C GLY A 370 5.03 -0.23 -7.70
N MET A 371 3.80 -0.01 -7.26
CA MET A 371 2.95 -1.08 -6.74
C MET A 371 2.62 -2.15 -7.80
N MET A 372 2.71 -1.83 -9.06
CA MET A 372 2.59 -2.77 -10.18
C MET A 372 3.84 -3.61 -10.44
N SER A 373 4.96 -3.31 -9.79
CA SER A 373 6.23 -4.05 -9.97
C SER A 373 6.25 -5.32 -9.12
N PRO A 374 7.14 -6.30 -9.43
CA PRO A 374 7.23 -7.54 -8.69
C PRO A 374 7.58 -7.33 -7.22
N ARG A 375 6.81 -7.91 -6.33
CA ARG A 375 6.99 -7.82 -4.87
C ARG A 375 6.47 -9.08 -4.16
N ASN A 376 6.96 -9.32 -2.95
CA ASN A 376 6.50 -10.38 -2.06
C ASN A 376 5.51 -9.86 -1.01
N THR A 377 5.63 -8.60 -0.59
CA THR A 377 4.66 -7.94 0.29
C THR A 377 3.28 -7.94 -0.38
N PRO A 378 2.29 -8.64 0.18
CA PRO A 378 1.04 -8.91 -0.52
C PRO A 378 0.08 -7.72 -0.58
N TYR A 379 0.28 -6.70 0.22
CA TYR A 379 -0.57 -5.50 0.32
C TYR A 379 0.18 -4.23 -0.12
N SER A 380 -0.57 -3.22 -0.56
CA SER A 380 -0.02 -1.91 -0.90
C SER A 380 0.38 -1.14 0.36
N SER A 381 1.67 -0.82 0.49
CA SER A 381 2.22 -0.18 1.69
C SER A 381 3.58 0.46 1.43
N VAL A 382 4.08 1.24 2.40
CA VAL A 382 5.46 1.72 2.38
C VAL A 382 6.47 0.56 2.41
N GLU A 383 6.16 -0.55 3.07
CA GLU A 383 7.00 -1.75 3.05
C GLU A 383 7.14 -2.30 1.63
N ALA A 384 6.02 -2.40 0.89
CA ALA A 384 6.03 -2.79 -0.51
C ALA A 384 6.83 -1.82 -1.38
N ALA A 385 6.72 -0.50 -1.12
CA ALA A 385 7.47 0.52 -1.85
C ALA A 385 8.99 0.38 -1.66
N VAL A 386 9.43 0.15 -0.43
CA VAL A 386 10.86 -0.06 -0.12
C VAL A 386 11.35 -1.41 -0.67
N GLU A 387 10.55 -2.48 -0.55
CA GLU A 387 10.87 -3.80 -1.12
C GLU A 387 11.08 -3.74 -2.63
N VAL A 388 10.14 -3.12 -3.36
CA VAL A 388 10.23 -2.98 -4.82
C VAL A 388 11.48 -2.19 -5.23
N SER A 389 11.78 -1.11 -4.51
CA SER A 389 12.96 -0.28 -4.75
C SER A 389 14.26 -1.04 -4.54
N ARG A 390 14.35 -1.85 -3.46
CA ARG A 390 15.49 -2.75 -3.20
C ARG A 390 15.63 -3.82 -4.27
N SER A 391 14.51 -4.44 -4.65
CA SER A 391 14.49 -5.48 -5.69
C SER A 391 14.99 -4.95 -7.03
N LEU A 392 14.53 -3.77 -7.43
CA LEU A 392 14.99 -3.13 -8.68
C LEU A 392 16.46 -2.73 -8.58
N SER A 393 16.87 -2.07 -7.50
CA SER A 393 18.26 -1.67 -7.31
C SER A 393 19.20 -2.89 -7.26
N HIS A 394 18.79 -3.99 -6.62
CA HIS A 394 19.52 -5.24 -6.65
C HIS A 394 19.66 -5.80 -8.07
N THR A 395 18.56 -5.82 -8.81
CA THR A 395 18.53 -6.35 -10.19
C THR A 395 19.45 -5.57 -11.13
N VAL A 396 19.51 -4.24 -11.00
CA VAL A 396 20.23 -3.36 -11.94
C VAL A 396 21.66 -3.13 -11.50
N PHE A 397 21.89 -2.92 -10.22
CA PHE A 397 23.16 -2.45 -9.67
C PHE A 397 23.83 -3.44 -8.74
N GLY A 398 23.24 -4.62 -8.50
CA GLY A 398 23.81 -5.63 -7.60
C GLY A 398 23.86 -5.17 -6.14
N THR A 399 23.01 -4.26 -5.70
CA THR A 399 22.89 -3.81 -4.32
C THR A 399 22.31 -4.93 -3.43
N ARG A 400 21.96 -4.63 -2.21
CA ARG A 400 21.38 -5.63 -1.30
C ARG A 400 20.00 -6.10 -1.75
N GLU A 401 19.68 -7.36 -1.47
CA GLU A 401 18.33 -7.90 -1.61
C GLU A 401 17.37 -7.30 -0.58
N PRO A 402 16.06 -7.29 -0.87
CA PRO A 402 15.05 -6.98 0.14
C PRO A 402 15.13 -7.93 1.33
N LEU A 403 14.84 -7.40 2.51
CA LEU A 403 14.69 -8.21 3.72
C LEU A 403 13.34 -8.92 3.71
N GLY A 404 13.32 -10.19 4.11
CA GLY A 404 12.09 -10.95 4.30
C GLY A 404 11.66 -10.92 5.77
N PRO A 405 10.38 -10.68 6.10
CA PRO A 405 9.88 -10.85 7.45
C PRO A 405 9.84 -12.33 7.85
N LEU A 406 9.82 -12.59 9.14
CA LEU A 406 9.57 -13.94 9.65
C LEU A 406 8.08 -14.29 9.48
N LEU A 407 7.79 -15.30 8.67
CA LEU A 407 6.43 -15.75 8.37
C LEU A 407 5.91 -16.74 9.42
N LEU A 408 4.61 -16.71 9.71
CA LEU A 408 3.96 -17.67 10.61
C LEU A 408 4.15 -19.12 10.10
N THR A 409 3.99 -19.33 8.80
CA THR A 409 4.17 -20.66 8.17
C THR A 409 5.59 -21.19 8.34
N GLN A 410 6.61 -20.35 8.34
CA GLN A 410 8.00 -20.75 8.61
C GLN A 410 8.16 -21.23 10.06
N VAL A 411 7.61 -20.48 11.03
CA VAL A 411 7.67 -20.86 12.45
C VAL A 411 6.96 -22.19 12.69
N ILE A 412 5.76 -22.36 12.13
CA ILE A 412 5.01 -23.63 12.24
C ILE A 412 5.82 -24.78 11.63
N SER A 413 6.37 -24.59 10.44
CA SER A 413 7.14 -25.63 9.73
C SER A 413 8.38 -26.08 10.51
N VAL A 414 9.14 -25.12 11.05
CA VAL A 414 10.32 -25.42 11.89
C VAL A 414 9.91 -26.13 13.17
N THR A 415 8.84 -25.68 13.82
CA THR A 415 8.33 -26.31 15.06
C THR A 415 7.91 -27.77 14.80
N LEU A 416 7.18 -28.04 13.72
CA LEU A 416 6.80 -29.39 13.35
C LEU A 416 8.02 -30.27 13.04
N LEU A 417 9.01 -29.74 12.32
CA LEU A 417 10.24 -30.47 12.03
C LEU A 417 10.98 -30.84 13.32
N VAL A 418 11.14 -29.90 14.25
CA VAL A 418 11.78 -30.16 15.55
C VAL A 418 11.01 -31.24 16.32
N LEU A 419 9.69 -31.19 16.36
CA LEU A 419 8.87 -32.22 17.01
C LEU A 419 9.07 -33.61 16.38
N ILE A 420 9.08 -33.70 15.05
CA ILE A 420 9.32 -34.96 14.32
C ILE A 420 10.71 -35.51 14.70
N VAL A 421 11.74 -34.67 14.68
CA VAL A 421 13.11 -35.08 15.05
C VAL A 421 13.17 -35.59 16.50
N LEU A 422 12.53 -34.90 17.44
CA LEU A 422 12.48 -35.33 18.84
C LEU A 422 11.75 -36.69 18.99
N ILE A 423 10.65 -36.89 18.28
CA ILE A 423 9.92 -38.18 18.26
C ILE A 423 10.82 -39.30 17.72
N LEU A 424 11.55 -39.07 16.65
CA LEU A 424 12.47 -40.06 16.05
C LEU A 424 13.61 -40.39 17.00
N ILE A 425 14.21 -39.41 17.67
CA ILE A 425 15.26 -39.61 18.67
C ILE A 425 14.70 -40.42 19.86
N TYR A 426 13.52 -40.07 20.34
CA TYR A 426 12.88 -40.80 21.43
C TYR A 426 12.60 -42.28 21.07
N ARG A 427 12.09 -42.53 19.87
CA ARG A 427 11.86 -43.90 19.38
C ARG A 427 13.16 -44.69 19.25
N ASN A 428 14.25 -44.09 18.72
CA ASN A 428 15.52 -44.79 18.59
C ASN A 428 16.22 -45.06 19.94
N ARG A 429 15.93 -44.30 20.99
CA ARG A 429 16.47 -44.57 22.33
C ARG A 429 15.73 -45.66 23.09
N ASN A 430 14.52 -46.00 22.66
CA ASN A 430 13.68 -47.00 23.31
C ASN A 430 13.61 -48.33 22.50
N GLN A 431 14.35 -48.46 21.42
CA GLN A 431 14.69 -49.68 20.72
C GLN A 431 16.09 -50.13 21.08
#